data_c058b302ee54ddd069aa2e6422497c8a
#
_entry.id   c058b302ee54ddd069aa2e6422497c8a
#
_cell.length_a   1.000
_cell.length_b   1.000
_cell.length_c   1.000
_cell.angle_alpha   90.00
_cell.angle_beta   90.00
_cell.angle_gamma   90.00
#
_symmetry.space_group_name_H-M   'P 1'
#
loop_
_entity.id
_entity.type
_entity.pdbx_description
1 polymer ?
#
loop_
_entity_poly.entity_id
_entity_poly.type
_entity_poly.pdbx_seq_one_letter_code
_entity_poly.pdbx_strand_id
1 'polypeptide(L)'
;MTKLDTLIQELCPDGVIYKPILDVADVLYGYPCQAKLFNSEANGMPLARIRDVLAGTTTTYTTENVPAMYNLQYGDLLVGMDGNFHVGNWKMNTGVLCQRVCKFCSKDEEYVILNSYLSHLLPPVMKRVEESKQSGTVKHLLAKDISTIKVPVPPIGVQREIVRILDNFTELTAELTAELTARKKQYEFYRNELLSFTMKSEW
;
A
#
# COMPACT_ATOMS: atom_id res chain seq x y z
N MET A 1 29.63 8.72 6.70
CA MET A 1 28.83 9.18 5.55
C MET A 1 28.22 7.94 4.91
N THR A 2 26.92 7.87 4.77
CA THR A 2 26.26 6.71 4.16
C THR A 2 26.35 6.80 2.62
N LYS A 3 26.14 5.68 1.93
CA LYS A 3 26.08 5.68 0.46
C LYS A 3 25.00 6.66 -0.07
N LEU A 4 23.88 6.78 0.65
CA LEU A 4 22.82 7.73 0.31
C LEU A 4 23.30 9.17 0.44
N ASP A 5 24.03 9.51 1.52
CA ASP A 5 24.58 10.88 1.70
C ASP A 5 25.50 11.26 0.55
N THR A 6 26.36 10.33 0.12
CA THR A 6 27.27 10.54 -1.03
C THR A 6 26.49 10.80 -2.31
N LEU A 7 25.49 9.94 -2.61
CA LEU A 7 24.64 10.10 -3.80
C LEU A 7 23.87 11.43 -3.81
N ILE A 8 23.35 11.84 -2.65
CA ILE A 8 22.65 13.14 -2.53
C ILE A 8 23.61 14.30 -2.79
N GLN A 9 24.82 14.27 -2.22
CA GLN A 9 25.83 15.32 -2.44
C GLN A 9 26.28 15.40 -3.89
N GLU A 10 26.44 14.27 -4.56
CA GLU A 10 26.91 14.21 -5.95
C GLU A 10 25.82 14.55 -6.96
N LEU A 11 24.60 14.04 -6.76
CA LEU A 11 23.53 14.11 -7.75
C LEU A 11 22.47 15.18 -7.45
N CYS A 12 22.44 15.71 -6.25
CA CYS A 12 21.48 16.71 -5.80
C CYS A 12 22.16 17.84 -5.01
N PRO A 13 23.27 18.43 -5.47
CA PRO A 13 24.01 19.46 -4.71
C PRO A 13 23.14 20.68 -4.38
N ASP A 14 22.19 21.01 -5.27
CA ASP A 14 21.24 22.12 -5.12
C ASP A 14 19.87 21.70 -4.56
N GLY A 15 19.77 20.47 -4.05
CA GLY A 15 18.53 19.88 -3.52
C GLY A 15 17.72 19.07 -4.55
N VAL A 16 16.53 18.64 -4.15
CA VAL A 16 15.66 17.79 -4.97
C VAL A 16 14.51 18.61 -5.56
N ILE A 17 14.26 18.41 -6.86
CA ILE A 17 13.14 19.06 -7.56
C ILE A 17 11.81 18.43 -7.13
N TYR A 18 10.83 19.26 -6.82
CA TYR A 18 9.45 18.84 -6.58
C TYR A 18 8.61 19.05 -7.83
N LYS A 19 7.89 18.01 -8.25
CA LYS A 19 6.97 18.05 -9.40
C LYS A 19 5.54 17.73 -8.94
N PRO A 20 4.51 18.27 -9.65
CA PRO A 20 3.14 17.77 -9.51
C PRO A 20 3.12 16.26 -9.72
N ILE A 21 2.38 15.52 -8.88
CA ILE A 21 2.35 14.05 -8.99
C ILE A 21 1.83 13.59 -10.36
N LEU A 22 0.88 14.32 -10.93
CA LEU A 22 0.31 14.01 -12.25
C LEU A 22 1.27 14.25 -13.42
N ASP A 23 2.41 14.92 -13.18
CA ASP A 23 3.47 15.04 -14.20
C ASP A 23 4.33 13.78 -14.28
N VAL A 24 4.40 13.01 -13.17
CA VAL A 24 5.30 11.86 -13.03
C VAL A 24 4.57 10.52 -12.87
N ALA A 25 3.28 10.53 -12.57
CA ALA A 25 2.47 9.32 -12.41
C ALA A 25 1.09 9.48 -13.04
N ASP A 26 0.59 8.41 -13.65
CA ASP A 26 -0.80 8.27 -14.07
C ASP A 26 -1.66 7.73 -12.95
N VAL A 27 -2.93 8.15 -12.93
CA VAL A 27 -3.91 7.71 -11.95
C VAL A 27 -5.12 7.14 -12.66
N LEU A 28 -5.37 5.84 -12.46
CA LEU A 28 -6.56 5.17 -12.96
C LEU A 28 -7.56 5.01 -11.81
N TYR A 29 -8.74 5.60 -11.95
CA TYR A 29 -9.85 5.44 -11.00
C TYR A 29 -10.60 4.14 -11.28
N GLY A 30 -11.04 3.43 -10.22
CA GLY A 30 -11.65 2.13 -10.35
C GLY A 30 -13.01 2.09 -11.04
N TYR A 31 -13.31 0.95 -11.62
CA TYR A 31 -14.57 0.66 -12.34
C TYR A 31 -15.76 0.57 -11.37
N PRO A 32 -16.95 1.10 -11.73
CA PRO A 32 -18.14 1.05 -10.90
C PRO A 32 -18.80 -0.35 -10.91
N CYS A 33 -18.14 -1.32 -10.28
CA CYS A 33 -18.57 -2.71 -10.24
C CYS A 33 -19.95 -2.87 -9.59
N GLN A 34 -20.74 -3.82 -10.13
CA GLN A 34 -22.10 -4.12 -9.66
C GLN A 34 -22.07 -5.10 -8.47
N ALA A 35 -22.49 -4.62 -7.29
CA ALA A 35 -22.46 -5.43 -6.06
C ALA A 35 -23.25 -6.75 -6.14
N LYS A 36 -24.29 -6.83 -7.00
CA LYS A 36 -25.07 -8.05 -7.22
C LYS A 36 -24.29 -9.21 -7.86
N LEU A 37 -23.13 -8.90 -8.49
CA LEU A 37 -22.24 -9.88 -9.13
C LEU A 37 -21.05 -10.27 -8.24
N PHE A 38 -21.04 -9.80 -6.99
CA PHE A 38 -19.99 -10.14 -6.02
C PHE A 38 -20.28 -11.49 -5.37
N ASN A 39 -19.24 -12.25 -5.12
CA ASN A 39 -19.31 -13.53 -4.42
C ASN A 39 -18.05 -13.77 -3.56
N SER A 40 -18.12 -14.80 -2.70
CA SER A 40 -17.04 -15.29 -1.85
C SER A 40 -16.53 -16.68 -2.24
N GLU A 41 -17.11 -17.27 -3.28
CA GLU A 41 -16.83 -18.63 -3.75
C GLU A 41 -15.63 -18.70 -4.69
N ALA A 42 -14.85 -17.63 -4.80
CA ALA A 42 -13.74 -17.49 -5.74
C ALA A 42 -14.13 -17.65 -7.21
N ASN A 43 -15.39 -17.35 -7.54
CA ASN A 43 -15.91 -17.41 -8.90
C ASN A 43 -15.65 -16.07 -9.63
N GLY A 44 -14.90 -16.10 -10.72
CA GLY A 44 -14.52 -14.92 -11.52
C GLY A 44 -13.22 -14.26 -11.05
N MET A 45 -13.15 -12.92 -11.13
CA MET A 45 -11.95 -12.15 -10.85
C MET A 45 -11.94 -11.62 -9.41
N PRO A 46 -10.76 -11.66 -8.72
CA PRO A 46 -10.60 -11.01 -7.42
C PRO A 46 -10.90 -9.51 -7.51
N LEU A 47 -11.61 -8.96 -6.53
CA LEU A 47 -12.08 -7.58 -6.55
C LEU A 47 -11.37 -6.72 -5.51
N ALA A 48 -10.54 -5.76 -5.95
CA ALA A 48 -9.87 -4.82 -5.06
C ALA A 48 -10.80 -3.68 -4.63
N ARG A 49 -11.17 -3.66 -3.35
CA ARG A 49 -11.98 -2.62 -2.72
C ARG A 49 -11.16 -1.90 -1.65
N ILE A 50 -11.66 -0.79 -1.13
CA ILE A 50 -10.95 0.03 -0.13
C ILE A 50 -10.37 -0.79 1.03
N ARG A 51 -11.15 -1.73 1.57
CA ARG A 51 -10.75 -2.57 2.70
C ARG A 51 -9.62 -3.55 2.38
N ASP A 52 -9.42 -3.83 1.09
CA ASP A 52 -8.45 -4.81 0.61
C ASP A 52 -7.09 -4.16 0.29
N VAL A 53 -7.02 -2.81 0.23
CA VAL A 53 -5.83 -2.05 -0.19
C VAL A 53 -4.62 -2.35 0.68
N LEU A 54 -4.75 -2.29 2.02
CA LEU A 54 -3.62 -2.55 2.93
C LEU A 54 -3.13 -4.00 2.88
N ALA A 55 -4.05 -4.95 2.81
CA ALA A 55 -3.69 -6.36 2.71
C ALA A 55 -3.07 -6.69 1.35
N GLY A 56 -3.50 -6.01 0.30
CA GLY A 56 -3.18 -6.28 -1.09
C GLY A 56 -3.81 -7.59 -1.61
N THR A 57 -4.74 -8.16 -0.85
CA THR A 57 -5.46 -9.39 -1.19
C THR A 57 -6.92 -9.25 -0.83
N THR A 58 -7.79 -10.05 -1.45
CA THR A 58 -9.23 -10.06 -1.21
C THR A 58 -9.79 -11.47 -1.15
N THR A 59 -10.92 -11.63 -0.48
CA THR A 59 -11.77 -12.82 -0.51
C THR A 59 -13.07 -12.56 -1.27
N THR A 60 -13.19 -11.42 -1.96
CA THR A 60 -14.37 -11.08 -2.75
C THR A 60 -14.03 -11.13 -4.22
N TYR A 61 -14.88 -11.76 -4.99
CA TYR A 61 -14.73 -11.96 -6.41
C TYR A 61 -15.93 -11.36 -7.16
N THR A 62 -15.76 -11.14 -8.47
CA THR A 62 -16.84 -10.70 -9.34
C THR A 62 -16.87 -11.53 -10.62
N THR A 63 -18.08 -11.86 -11.07
CA THR A 63 -18.34 -12.48 -12.38
C THR A 63 -18.60 -11.44 -13.47
N GLU A 64 -18.49 -10.14 -13.13
CA GLU A 64 -18.71 -9.06 -14.07
C GLU A 64 -17.62 -9.02 -15.14
N ASN A 65 -18.00 -8.84 -16.39
CA ASN A 65 -17.07 -8.61 -17.48
C ASN A 65 -16.61 -7.15 -17.45
N VAL A 66 -15.48 -6.91 -16.77
CA VAL A 66 -14.91 -5.57 -16.61
C VAL A 66 -13.90 -5.29 -17.72
N PRO A 67 -13.85 -4.07 -18.30
CA PRO A 67 -12.87 -3.71 -19.32
C PRO A 67 -11.43 -3.95 -18.85
N ALA A 68 -10.59 -4.50 -19.71
CA ALA A 68 -9.23 -4.95 -19.39
C ALA A 68 -8.32 -3.86 -18.80
N MET A 69 -8.58 -2.58 -19.08
CA MET A 69 -7.83 -1.47 -18.50
C MET A 69 -7.90 -1.40 -16.97
N TYR A 70 -8.95 -1.98 -16.36
CA TYR A 70 -9.13 -2.06 -14.90
C TYR A 70 -8.55 -3.33 -14.28
N ASN A 71 -7.93 -4.19 -15.08
CA ASN A 71 -7.27 -5.37 -14.56
C ASN A 71 -6.05 -4.97 -13.75
N LEU A 72 -5.90 -5.66 -12.62
CA LEU A 72 -4.77 -5.53 -11.72
C LEU A 72 -3.79 -6.67 -11.94
N GLN A 73 -2.52 -6.37 -11.71
CA GLN A 73 -1.42 -7.30 -11.71
C GLN A 73 -0.68 -7.23 -10.37
N TYR A 74 0.08 -8.27 -10.06
CA TYR A 74 0.94 -8.27 -8.88
C TYR A 74 1.87 -7.05 -8.87
N GLY A 75 1.92 -6.35 -7.73
CA GLY A 75 2.73 -5.16 -7.55
C GLY A 75 2.04 -3.83 -7.88
N ASP A 76 0.83 -3.85 -8.48
CA ASP A 76 0.08 -2.61 -8.75
C ASP A 76 -0.14 -1.81 -7.48
N LEU A 77 0.17 -0.51 -7.53
CA LEU A 77 0.09 0.42 -6.40
C LEU A 77 -1.31 1.01 -6.30
N LEU A 78 -2.00 0.68 -5.21
CA LEU A 78 -3.39 1.04 -4.96
C LEU A 78 -3.51 2.08 -3.86
N VAL A 79 -4.48 2.99 -4.00
CA VAL A 79 -4.85 3.98 -2.99
C VAL A 79 -6.36 3.94 -2.77
N GLY A 80 -6.77 3.79 -1.51
CA GLY A 80 -8.17 3.91 -1.10
C GLY A 80 -8.62 5.37 -1.12
N MET A 81 -9.82 5.63 -1.65
CA MET A 81 -10.31 6.98 -1.86
C MET A 81 -11.32 7.47 -0.82
N ASP A 82 -11.79 6.61 0.08
CA ASP A 82 -12.76 6.97 1.11
C ASP A 82 -12.24 6.57 2.50
N GLY A 83 -12.59 7.36 3.51
CA GLY A 83 -12.16 7.15 4.90
C GLY A 83 -10.68 7.44 5.08
N ASN A 84 -9.90 6.44 5.43
CA ASN A 84 -8.45 6.51 5.47
C ASN A 84 -7.89 6.27 4.07
N PHE A 85 -7.02 7.15 3.60
CA PHE A 85 -6.42 7.02 2.25
C PHE A 85 -5.25 6.03 2.29
N HIS A 86 -5.59 4.77 2.60
CA HIS A 86 -4.60 3.69 2.66
C HIS A 86 -3.91 3.49 1.32
N VAL A 87 -2.63 3.19 1.39
CA VAL A 87 -1.78 2.86 0.22
C VAL A 87 -1.25 1.46 0.40
N GLY A 88 -1.27 0.65 -0.65
CA GLY A 88 -0.74 -0.71 -0.63
C GLY A 88 -0.54 -1.28 -2.02
N ASN A 89 0.29 -2.33 -2.10
CA ASN A 89 0.53 -3.02 -3.35
C ASN A 89 -0.39 -4.24 -3.47
N TRP A 90 -0.95 -4.46 -4.66
CA TRP A 90 -1.72 -5.66 -4.97
C TRP A 90 -0.82 -6.89 -4.97
N LYS A 91 -1.20 -7.95 -4.24
CA LYS A 91 -0.38 -9.15 -4.03
C LYS A 91 -0.94 -10.42 -4.70
N MET A 92 -2.03 -10.29 -5.47
CA MET A 92 -2.57 -11.38 -6.25
C MET A 92 -2.14 -11.24 -7.72
N ASN A 93 -2.02 -12.35 -8.45
CA ASN A 93 -1.57 -12.35 -9.84
C ASN A 93 -2.50 -11.60 -10.77
N THR A 94 -3.78 -11.52 -10.41
CA THR A 94 -4.80 -10.84 -11.17
C THR A 94 -5.81 -10.19 -10.23
N GLY A 95 -6.61 -9.27 -10.74
CA GLY A 95 -7.69 -8.63 -10.00
C GLY A 95 -8.42 -7.59 -10.83
N VAL A 96 -9.46 -7.01 -10.27
CA VAL A 96 -10.23 -5.91 -10.84
C VAL A 96 -10.18 -4.72 -9.89
N LEU A 97 -9.80 -3.57 -10.43
CA LEU A 97 -9.81 -2.30 -9.71
C LEU A 97 -11.26 -1.80 -9.58
N CYS A 98 -11.82 -1.87 -8.37
CA CYS A 98 -13.18 -1.43 -8.09
C CYS A 98 -13.25 0.05 -7.72
N GLN A 99 -14.42 0.65 -7.89
CA GLN A 99 -14.69 2.03 -7.51
C GLN A 99 -14.26 2.34 -6.06
N ARG A 100 -13.89 3.58 -5.82
CA ARG A 100 -13.35 4.07 -4.54
C ARG A 100 -11.93 3.58 -4.22
N VAL A 101 -11.28 2.93 -5.18
CA VAL A 101 -9.85 2.67 -5.19
C VAL A 101 -9.28 3.25 -6.47
N CYS A 102 -8.10 3.82 -6.43
CA CYS A 102 -7.36 4.21 -7.63
C CYS A 102 -6.00 3.52 -7.67
N LYS A 103 -5.50 3.31 -8.89
CA LYS A 103 -4.17 2.77 -9.15
C LYS A 103 -3.26 3.90 -9.59
N PHE A 104 -2.06 3.96 -9.00
CA PHE A 104 -0.97 4.82 -9.44
C PHE A 104 0.04 4.01 -10.24
N CYS A 105 0.54 4.59 -11.32
CA CYS A 105 1.58 4.02 -12.15
C CYS A 105 2.55 5.14 -12.56
N SER A 106 3.86 4.90 -12.48
CA SER A 106 4.83 5.86 -13.01
C SER A 106 4.58 6.08 -14.49
N LYS A 107 4.64 7.33 -14.92
CA LYS A 107 4.73 7.67 -16.33
C LYS A 107 6.09 7.28 -16.85
N ASP A 108 6.15 7.00 -18.13
CA ASP A 108 7.27 6.49 -18.91
C ASP A 108 8.68 6.62 -18.33
N GLU A 109 9.58 5.71 -18.73
CA GLU A 109 10.95 5.53 -18.24
C GLU A 109 11.84 6.80 -18.30
N GLU A 110 11.48 7.76 -19.09
CA GLU A 110 12.22 9.02 -19.24
C GLU A 110 11.95 10.05 -18.13
N TYR A 111 10.84 9.91 -17.40
CA TYR A 111 10.48 10.76 -16.25
C TYR A 111 10.51 10.02 -14.91
N VAL A 112 11.32 9.19 -14.82
CA VAL A 112 12.14 8.65 -13.78
C VAL A 112 11.61 8.82 -12.36
N ILE A 113 10.36 8.40 -12.14
CA ILE A 113 9.94 8.00 -10.81
C ILE A 113 9.65 6.49 -10.81
N LEU A 114 10.33 5.73 -9.95
CA LEU A 114 10.10 4.28 -9.86
C LEU A 114 8.77 4.00 -9.15
N ASN A 115 8.01 2.99 -9.61
CA ASN A 115 6.83 2.51 -8.90
C ASN A 115 7.17 2.08 -7.47
N SER A 116 8.31 1.43 -7.24
CA SER A 116 8.82 1.08 -5.92
C SER A 116 9.11 2.31 -5.05
N TYR A 117 9.61 3.40 -5.63
CA TYR A 117 9.79 4.65 -4.91
C TYR A 117 8.43 5.30 -4.57
N LEU A 118 7.48 5.30 -5.50
CA LEU A 118 6.10 5.77 -5.26
C LEU A 118 5.42 5.00 -4.15
N SER A 119 5.63 3.67 -4.05
CA SER A 119 5.01 2.85 -3.01
C SER A 119 5.47 3.23 -1.60
N HIS A 120 6.69 3.70 -1.43
CA HIS A 120 7.20 4.25 -0.16
C HIS A 120 6.81 5.72 0.05
N LEU A 121 6.73 6.48 -1.04
CA LEU A 121 6.44 7.92 -0.98
C LEU A 121 4.97 8.23 -0.70
N LEU A 122 4.04 7.48 -1.31
CA LEU A 122 2.61 7.79 -1.24
C LEU A 122 1.99 7.64 0.16
N PRO A 123 2.33 6.66 1.01
CA PRO A 123 1.72 6.52 2.33
C PRO A 123 1.79 7.80 3.19
N PRO A 124 2.96 8.42 3.44
CA PRO A 124 3.02 9.66 4.20
C PRO A 124 2.40 10.86 3.45
N VAL A 125 2.38 10.85 2.13
CA VAL A 125 1.72 11.90 1.33
C VAL A 125 0.21 11.80 1.49
N MET A 126 -0.38 10.62 1.32
CA MET A 126 -1.83 10.41 1.46
C MET A 126 -2.31 10.67 2.88
N LYS A 127 -1.51 10.31 3.89
CA LYS A 127 -1.81 10.65 5.29
C LYS A 127 -1.91 12.16 5.49
N ARG A 128 -0.99 12.95 4.95
CA ARG A 128 -1.06 14.44 5.03
C ARG A 128 -2.29 15.00 4.31
N VAL A 129 -2.64 14.46 3.14
CA VAL A 129 -3.86 14.83 2.42
C VAL A 129 -5.09 14.51 3.26
N GLU A 130 -5.15 13.34 3.88
CA GLU A 130 -6.23 12.93 4.77
C GLU A 130 -6.36 13.86 6.00
N GLU A 131 -5.25 14.20 6.64
CA GLU A 131 -5.20 15.09 7.80
C GLU A 131 -5.66 16.51 7.45
N SER A 132 -5.47 16.96 6.20
CA SER A 132 -5.94 18.27 5.72
C SER A 132 -7.46 18.33 5.51
N LYS A 133 -8.17 17.21 5.49
CA LYS A 133 -9.61 17.14 5.35
C LYS A 133 -10.32 17.47 6.65
N GLN A 134 -11.46 18.16 6.56
CA GLN A 134 -12.26 18.52 7.74
C GLN A 134 -12.77 17.29 8.50
N SER A 135 -12.77 17.36 9.82
CA SER A 135 -13.31 16.33 10.71
C SER A 135 -14.86 16.36 10.68
N GLY A 136 -15.49 15.18 10.79
CA GLY A 136 -16.94 15.04 11.00
C GLY A 136 -17.73 14.38 9.88
N THR A 137 -17.12 14.13 8.72
CA THR A 137 -17.71 13.37 7.61
C THR A 137 -16.73 12.35 7.09
N VAL A 138 -17.22 11.35 6.34
CA VAL A 138 -16.32 10.42 5.63
C VAL A 138 -15.46 11.23 4.67
N LYS A 139 -14.16 11.15 4.85
CA LYS A 139 -13.19 11.86 4.01
C LYS A 139 -13.17 11.21 2.62
N HIS A 140 -13.17 12.03 1.59
CA HIS A 140 -13.09 11.58 0.19
C HIS A 140 -11.84 12.15 -0.47
N LEU A 141 -11.05 11.28 -1.10
CA LEU A 141 -9.94 11.67 -1.96
C LEU A 141 -10.49 11.99 -3.34
N LEU A 142 -10.43 13.25 -3.72
CA LEU A 142 -10.94 13.73 -5.01
C LEU A 142 -9.78 13.95 -6.00
N ALA A 143 -10.08 13.92 -7.29
CA ALA A 143 -9.09 14.20 -8.34
C ALA A 143 -8.39 15.57 -8.14
N LYS A 144 -9.12 16.60 -7.68
CA LYS A 144 -8.55 17.91 -7.33
C LYS A 144 -7.51 17.84 -6.20
N ASP A 145 -7.67 16.93 -5.25
CA ASP A 145 -6.71 16.79 -4.15
C ASP A 145 -5.41 16.19 -4.69
N ILE A 146 -5.54 15.16 -5.53
CA ILE A 146 -4.40 14.51 -6.19
C ILE A 146 -3.64 15.51 -7.07
N SER A 147 -4.34 16.36 -7.83
CA SER A 147 -3.71 17.35 -8.70
C SER A 147 -2.87 18.42 -7.97
N THR A 148 -3.13 18.63 -6.67
CA THR A 148 -2.35 19.58 -5.85
C THR A 148 -1.11 18.97 -5.21
N ILE A 149 -0.96 17.65 -5.25
CA ILE A 149 0.16 16.95 -4.61
C ILE A 149 1.44 17.24 -5.38
N LYS A 150 2.45 17.71 -4.66
CA LYS A 150 3.82 17.80 -5.17
C LYS A 150 4.69 16.76 -4.50
N VAL A 151 5.50 16.07 -5.28
CA VAL A 151 6.38 14.99 -4.83
C VAL A 151 7.83 15.28 -5.19
N PRO A 152 8.79 14.89 -4.33
CA PRO A 152 10.21 15.00 -4.64
C PRO A 152 10.58 13.96 -5.72
N VAL A 153 11.32 14.39 -6.70
CA VAL A 153 11.80 13.56 -7.82
C VAL A 153 13.33 13.62 -7.88
N PRO A 154 14.03 12.93 -6.96
CA PRO A 154 15.46 12.86 -7.02
C PRO A 154 15.92 12.00 -8.20
N PRO A 155 17.19 12.11 -8.63
CA PRO A 155 17.77 11.24 -9.66
C PRO A 155 17.57 9.75 -9.34
N ILE A 156 17.47 8.91 -10.39
CA ILE A 156 17.11 7.49 -10.28
C ILE A 156 18.05 6.71 -9.33
N GLY A 157 19.33 7.06 -9.29
CA GLY A 157 20.31 6.45 -8.38
C GLY A 157 19.96 6.67 -6.91
N VAL A 158 19.48 7.87 -6.57
CA VAL A 158 19.02 8.22 -5.22
C VAL A 158 17.73 7.49 -4.89
N GLN A 159 16.76 7.45 -5.83
CA GLN A 159 15.51 6.71 -5.63
C GLN A 159 15.77 5.23 -5.35
N ARG A 160 16.63 4.57 -6.15
CA ARG A 160 16.98 3.15 -5.95
C ARG A 160 17.61 2.89 -4.59
N GLU A 161 18.48 3.78 -4.11
CA GLU A 161 19.10 3.60 -2.80
C GLU A 161 18.10 3.82 -1.66
N ILE A 162 17.20 4.81 -1.79
CA ILE A 162 16.10 5.01 -0.84
C ILE A 162 15.21 3.75 -0.78
N VAL A 163 14.79 3.22 -1.92
CA VAL A 163 13.98 2.01 -2.02
C VAL A 163 14.70 0.84 -1.34
N ARG A 164 15.97 0.60 -1.67
CA ARG A 164 16.76 -0.48 -1.07
C ARG A 164 16.81 -0.40 0.46
N ILE A 165 16.98 0.81 0.99
CA ILE A 165 17.03 1.03 2.45
C ILE A 165 15.65 0.74 3.07
N LEU A 166 14.58 1.28 2.48
CA LEU A 166 13.23 1.15 3.02
C LEU A 166 12.67 -0.27 2.89
N ASP A 167 13.00 -0.97 1.80
CA ASP A 167 12.64 -2.39 1.61
C ASP A 167 13.31 -3.26 2.68
N ASN A 168 14.60 -3.06 2.96
CA ASN A 168 15.31 -3.77 4.02
C ASN A 168 14.66 -3.54 5.40
N PHE A 169 14.25 -2.31 5.72
CA PHE A 169 13.53 -2.04 6.96
C PHE A 169 12.17 -2.71 7.01
N THR A 170 11.47 -2.76 5.88
CA THR A 170 10.16 -3.41 5.77
C THR A 170 10.28 -4.92 6.01
N GLU A 171 11.28 -5.56 5.39
CA GLU A 171 11.59 -6.99 5.57
C GLU A 171 11.95 -7.30 7.01
N LEU A 172 12.90 -6.56 7.60
CA LEU A 172 13.32 -6.73 8.99
C LEU A 172 12.14 -6.55 9.97
N THR A 173 11.27 -5.58 9.72
CA THR A 173 10.08 -5.34 10.54
C THR A 173 9.11 -6.52 10.45
N ALA A 174 8.93 -7.11 9.26
CA ALA A 174 8.09 -8.29 9.07
C ALA A 174 8.65 -9.51 9.82
N GLU A 175 9.96 -9.77 9.73
CA GLU A 175 10.64 -10.84 10.45
C GLU A 175 10.50 -10.70 11.98
N LEU A 176 10.79 -9.51 12.52
CA LEU A 176 10.66 -9.23 13.95
C LEU A 176 9.22 -9.38 14.44
N THR A 177 8.24 -8.98 13.61
CA THR A 177 6.81 -9.14 13.94
C THR A 177 6.41 -10.62 13.98
N ALA A 178 6.90 -11.41 13.03
CA ALA A 178 6.67 -12.86 13.00
C ALA A 178 7.31 -13.54 14.21
N GLU A 179 8.56 -13.20 14.56
CA GLU A 179 9.24 -13.72 15.76
C GLU A 179 8.48 -13.35 17.03
N LEU A 180 8.08 -12.08 17.19
CA LEU A 180 7.30 -11.63 18.34
C LEU A 180 6.01 -12.44 18.49
N THR A 181 5.33 -12.69 17.39
CA THR A 181 4.09 -13.49 17.36
C THR A 181 4.35 -14.94 17.80
N ALA A 182 5.43 -15.55 17.30
CA ALA A 182 5.83 -16.91 17.71
C ALA A 182 6.19 -16.96 19.20
N ARG A 183 6.95 -15.98 19.72
CA ARG A 183 7.30 -15.88 21.14
C ARG A 183 6.08 -15.71 22.05
N LYS A 184 5.09 -14.89 21.63
CA LYS A 184 3.83 -14.75 22.37
C LYS A 184 3.08 -16.08 22.47
N LYS A 185 2.96 -16.83 21.37
CA LYS A 185 2.33 -18.16 21.38
C LYS A 185 3.08 -19.14 22.29
N GLN A 186 4.42 -19.13 22.22
CA GLN A 186 5.26 -19.95 23.08
C GLN A 186 5.05 -19.62 24.57
N TYR A 187 5.02 -18.32 24.90
CA TYR A 187 4.76 -17.86 26.27
C TYR A 187 3.38 -18.32 26.76
N GLU A 188 2.33 -18.15 25.95
CA GLU A 188 0.97 -18.58 26.30
C GLU A 188 0.89 -20.09 26.53
N PHE A 189 1.55 -20.88 25.69
CA PHE A 189 1.64 -22.33 25.87
C PHE A 189 2.28 -22.70 27.21
N TYR A 190 3.50 -22.23 27.46
CA TYR A 190 4.18 -22.56 28.73
C TYR A 190 3.48 -21.99 29.94
N ARG A 191 2.92 -20.79 29.87
CA ARG A 191 2.12 -20.24 30.97
C ARG A 191 0.95 -21.16 31.31
N ASN A 192 0.22 -21.64 30.33
CA ASN A 192 -0.93 -22.51 30.54
C ASN A 192 -0.48 -23.86 31.09
N GLU A 193 0.59 -24.46 30.57
CA GLU A 193 1.17 -25.71 31.08
C GLU A 193 1.64 -25.57 32.54
N LEU A 194 2.41 -24.54 32.87
CA LEU A 194 2.98 -24.32 34.19
C LEU A 194 1.94 -23.94 35.25
N LEU A 195 0.81 -23.38 34.85
CA LEU A 195 -0.27 -22.97 35.74
C LEU A 195 -1.45 -23.94 35.75
N SER A 196 -1.38 -25.05 34.99
CA SER A 196 -2.38 -26.10 35.04
C SER A 196 -2.14 -27.02 36.25
N PHE A 197 -2.81 -26.74 37.36
CA PHE A 197 -2.76 -27.58 38.56
C PHE A 197 -3.96 -28.54 38.58
N THR A 198 -3.69 -29.80 38.94
CA THR A 198 -4.75 -30.76 39.21
C THR A 198 -5.41 -30.39 40.54
N MET A 199 -6.72 -30.21 40.59
CA MET A 199 -7.43 -29.99 41.85
C MET A 199 -7.26 -31.22 42.77
N LYS A 200 -6.75 -31.01 43.96
CA LYS A 200 -6.72 -32.04 44.98
C LYS A 200 -8.13 -32.21 45.49
N SER A 201 -8.72 -33.39 45.30
CA SER A 201 -9.99 -33.73 45.95
C SER A 201 -9.78 -33.75 47.45
N GLU A 202 -10.38 -32.80 48.15
CA GLU A 202 -10.51 -32.92 49.62
C GLU A 202 -11.61 -33.94 49.92
N TRP A 203 -11.25 -34.98 50.67
CA TRP A 203 -12.17 -35.97 51.24
C TRP A 203 -12.76 -35.41 52.52
#